data_1a2472f9c028d1ebf6d7b39608c742fe
#
_entry.id   1a2472f9c028d1ebf6d7b39608c742fe
#
_cell.length_a   1.000
_cell.length_b   1.000
_cell.length_c   1.000
_cell.angle_alpha   90.00
_cell.angle_beta   90.00
_cell.angle_gamma   90.00
#
_symmetry.space_group_name_H-M   'P 1'
#
loop_
_entity.id
_entity.type
_entity.pdbx_description
1 polymer ?
#
loop_
_entity_poly.entity_id
_entity_poly.type
_entity_poly.pdbx_seq_one_letter_code
_entity_poly.pdbx_strand_id
1 'polypeptide(L)'
;MIDRFGGNGLALQMVGESIKEVFGGDIGAFLAESGSATVFGGIRRLLAGQFARSSVVEQKVLRVLAVEREPVTVAQLVADLGTRAARGEVLEAVEALRRRSLVERSQTTGAAAFTLQSVVLQYVTDRLVEDVSEEIARGRPVQLVDQPLIKALAKDYVRDSQERLIGEPILQQLQAEGGYRGAEQKLVMLLDEWRDSWKANQGYGPGSLVNLLRLLRNGLKGLDLSRLHLRQVCLAGVEAQDASLAGAHLSEMVLAEAFNFPICVALTSDGASLVAGTSAGEVWLWRVADRTPLFAVRGHTGPVHGVALSADARLLATGSEDGTVRLWEAPVGRLLATLQGHASGVWGVAMSGDGRLLASGSFDGTVRLWEAPSGRPLATLEGHSGGSGAWQ
;
A
#
# COMPACT_ATOMS: atom_id res chain seq x y z
N MET A 1 -13.76 24.28 30.09
CA MET A 1 -14.21 24.23 28.71
C MET A 1 -13.07 24.31 27.70
N ILE A 2 -12.21 25.30 27.75
CA ILE A 2 -11.06 25.46 26.81
C ILE A 2 -10.19 24.19 26.76
N ASP A 3 -9.81 23.63 27.91
CA ASP A 3 -9.00 22.42 28.00
C ASP A 3 -9.70 21.15 27.46
N ARG A 4 -11.04 21.09 27.58
CA ARG A 4 -11.86 19.97 27.12
C ARG A 4 -12.03 19.92 25.61
N PHE A 5 -11.85 21.05 24.92
CA PHE A 5 -11.94 21.21 23.47
C PHE A 5 -10.61 21.63 22.83
N GLY A 6 -9.49 21.49 23.56
CA GLY A 6 -8.14 21.75 23.06
C GLY A 6 -7.91 23.19 22.54
N GLY A 7 -8.67 24.16 23.06
CA GLY A 7 -8.57 25.56 22.59
C GLY A 7 -9.13 25.80 21.18
N ASN A 8 -9.82 24.84 20.58
CA ASN A 8 -10.37 24.94 19.22
C ASN A 8 -11.49 26.00 19.16
N GLY A 9 -11.25 27.14 18.49
CA GLY A 9 -12.16 28.26 18.39
C GLY A 9 -13.51 27.90 17.77
N LEU A 10 -13.55 27.05 16.75
CA LEU A 10 -14.79 26.59 16.13
C LEU A 10 -15.59 25.69 17.09
N ALA A 11 -14.94 24.74 17.76
CA ALA A 11 -15.61 23.89 18.73
C ALA A 11 -16.19 24.73 19.90
N LEU A 12 -15.46 25.73 20.37
CA LEU A 12 -15.92 26.65 21.42
C LEU A 12 -17.09 27.54 20.94
N GLN A 13 -17.05 28.03 19.70
CA GLN A 13 -18.15 28.81 19.11
C GLN A 13 -19.41 27.95 18.97
N MET A 14 -19.25 26.71 18.44
CA MET A 14 -20.36 25.77 18.25
C MET A 14 -20.98 25.32 19.57
N VAL A 15 -20.15 25.05 20.58
CA VAL A 15 -20.60 24.76 21.95
C VAL A 15 -21.31 25.97 22.52
N GLY A 16 -20.81 27.22 22.31
CA GLY A 16 -21.44 28.43 22.72
C GLY A 16 -22.83 28.64 22.12
N GLU A 17 -23.00 28.35 20.82
CA GLU A 17 -24.31 28.36 20.14
C GLU A 17 -25.24 27.29 20.70
N SER A 18 -24.77 26.06 20.91
CA SER A 18 -25.57 25.00 21.55
C SER A 18 -26.00 25.33 22.97
N ILE A 19 -25.12 25.95 23.78
CA ILE A 19 -25.46 26.39 25.13
C ILE A 19 -26.55 27.47 25.07
N LYS A 20 -26.44 28.37 24.13
CA LYS A 20 -27.41 29.45 23.95
C LYS A 20 -28.79 28.95 23.49
N GLU A 21 -28.81 28.02 22.50
CA GLU A 21 -30.05 27.53 21.89
C GLU A 21 -30.75 26.45 22.73
N VAL A 22 -30.01 25.57 23.37
CA VAL A 22 -30.57 24.39 24.06
C VAL A 22 -30.67 24.62 25.56
N PHE A 23 -29.72 25.36 26.15
CA PHE A 23 -29.61 25.58 27.59
C PHE A 23 -29.86 27.02 28.01
N GLY A 24 -30.39 27.84 27.09
CA GLY A 24 -30.72 29.26 27.38
C GLY A 24 -29.55 30.10 27.85
N GLY A 25 -28.30 29.68 27.57
CA GLY A 25 -27.07 30.35 27.98
C GLY A 25 -26.48 29.79 29.29
N ASP A 26 -27.11 28.82 29.95
CA ASP A 26 -26.63 28.24 31.20
C ASP A 26 -25.52 27.20 30.96
N ILE A 27 -24.26 27.64 31.18
CA ILE A 27 -23.07 26.81 31.08
C ILE A 27 -23.05 25.71 32.15
N GLY A 28 -23.62 25.95 33.32
CA GLY A 28 -23.66 24.99 34.42
C GLY A 28 -24.57 23.82 34.09
N ALA A 29 -25.78 24.09 33.60
CA ALA A 29 -26.70 23.07 33.10
C ALA A 29 -26.10 22.25 31.96
N PHE A 30 -25.46 22.93 31.01
CA PHE A 30 -24.73 22.24 29.92
C PHE A 30 -23.62 21.32 30.43
N LEU A 31 -22.81 21.74 31.40
CA LEU A 31 -21.75 20.92 31.98
C LEU A 31 -22.26 19.74 32.80
N ALA A 32 -23.42 19.92 33.45
CA ALA A 32 -24.06 18.87 34.26
C ALA A 32 -24.72 17.76 33.40
N GLU A 33 -25.37 18.17 32.29
CA GLU A 33 -26.01 17.21 31.36
C GLU A 33 -25.07 16.69 30.28
N SER A 34 -23.92 17.33 30.05
CA SER A 34 -22.97 16.92 29.03
C SER A 34 -22.13 15.70 29.47
N GLY A 35 -22.79 14.57 29.61
CA GLY A 35 -22.19 13.33 29.17
C GLY A 35 -21.79 13.51 27.70
N SER A 36 -20.59 13.07 27.31
CA SER A 36 -19.94 13.35 26.01
C SER A 36 -20.84 13.23 24.76
N ALA A 37 -21.90 12.44 24.78
CA ALA A 37 -22.75 12.12 23.62
C ALA A 37 -23.64 13.30 23.15
N THR A 38 -24.16 14.13 24.03
CA THR A 38 -25.13 15.20 23.68
C THR A 38 -24.46 16.40 23.03
N VAL A 39 -23.24 16.74 23.46
CA VAL A 39 -22.44 17.83 22.90
C VAL A 39 -21.97 17.49 21.49
N PHE A 40 -21.50 16.27 21.30
CA PHE A 40 -21.09 15.79 19.99
C PHE A 40 -22.25 15.72 18.98
N GLY A 41 -23.47 15.41 19.43
CA GLY A 41 -24.67 15.40 18.59
C GLY A 41 -25.05 16.80 18.05
N GLY A 42 -24.89 17.85 18.86
CA GLY A 42 -25.10 19.25 18.44
C GLY A 42 -24.07 19.69 17.40
N ILE A 43 -22.79 19.45 17.68
CA ILE A 43 -21.70 19.77 16.76
C ILE A 43 -21.86 19.01 15.44
N ARG A 44 -22.18 17.71 15.49
CA ARG A 44 -22.40 16.91 14.28
C ARG A 44 -23.54 17.46 13.41
N ARG A 45 -24.65 17.93 13.99
CA ARG A 45 -25.77 18.56 13.26
C ARG A 45 -25.35 19.87 12.59
N LEU A 46 -24.60 20.71 13.28
CA LEU A 46 -24.09 21.97 12.71
C LEU A 46 -23.12 21.71 11.56
N LEU A 47 -22.19 20.76 11.71
CA LEU A 47 -21.28 20.36 10.63
C LEU A 47 -22.04 19.75 9.45
N ALA A 48 -23.07 18.94 9.70
CA ALA A 48 -23.96 18.42 8.65
C ALA A 48 -24.62 19.55 7.86
N GLY A 49 -25.14 20.59 8.54
CA GLY A 49 -25.69 21.78 7.91
C GLY A 49 -24.65 22.59 7.12
N GLN A 50 -23.43 22.71 7.62
CA GLN A 50 -22.33 23.39 6.91
C GLN A 50 -21.89 22.58 5.67
N PHE A 51 -21.76 21.28 5.81
CA PHE A 51 -21.37 20.37 4.72
C PHE A 51 -22.44 20.32 3.62
N ALA A 52 -23.72 20.26 3.97
CA ALA A 52 -24.84 20.26 3.02
C ALA A 52 -24.93 21.57 2.20
N ARG A 53 -24.52 22.71 2.80
CA ARG A 53 -24.45 24.02 2.11
C ARG A 53 -23.18 24.24 1.32
N SER A 54 -22.22 23.34 1.43
CA SER A 54 -20.96 23.41 0.67
C SER A 54 -21.17 23.03 -0.79
N SER A 55 -20.50 23.74 -1.70
CA SER A 55 -20.48 23.37 -3.12
C SER A 55 -19.87 21.98 -3.35
N VAL A 56 -20.08 21.41 -4.52
CA VAL A 56 -19.49 20.11 -4.88
C VAL A 56 -17.97 20.16 -4.78
N VAL A 57 -17.33 21.23 -5.22
CA VAL A 57 -15.86 21.40 -5.14
C VAL A 57 -15.41 21.52 -3.69
N GLU A 58 -16.11 22.30 -2.87
CA GLU A 58 -15.82 22.43 -1.43
C GLU A 58 -15.91 21.08 -0.71
N GLN A 59 -16.95 20.29 -0.98
CA GLN A 59 -17.10 18.94 -0.42
C GLN A 59 -15.97 18.01 -0.85
N LYS A 60 -15.55 18.08 -2.13
CA LYS A 60 -14.39 17.30 -2.62
C LYS A 60 -13.10 17.72 -1.91
N VAL A 61 -12.84 19.02 -1.76
CA VAL A 61 -11.68 19.53 -1.01
C VAL A 61 -11.67 19.00 0.42
N LEU A 62 -12.81 19.06 1.13
CA LEU A 62 -12.94 18.55 2.50
C LEU A 62 -12.60 17.05 2.56
N ARG A 63 -13.11 16.24 1.63
CA ARG A 63 -12.84 14.81 1.59
C ARG A 63 -11.38 14.50 1.29
N VAL A 64 -10.77 15.19 0.31
CA VAL A 64 -9.34 15.02 0.00
C VAL A 64 -8.51 15.34 1.24
N LEU A 65 -8.75 16.46 1.92
CA LEU A 65 -8.06 16.83 3.15
C LEU A 65 -8.27 15.79 4.28
N ALA A 66 -9.45 15.17 4.34
CA ALA A 66 -9.75 14.13 5.33
C ALA A 66 -8.98 12.83 5.05
N VAL A 67 -8.72 12.51 3.78
CA VAL A 67 -7.90 11.34 3.39
C VAL A 67 -6.41 11.66 3.59
N GLU A 68 -5.94 12.84 3.20
CA GLU A 68 -4.53 13.23 3.28
C GLU A 68 -3.98 13.23 4.71
N ARG A 69 -4.75 13.70 5.69
CA ARG A 69 -4.39 13.77 7.12
C ARG A 69 -3.12 14.55 7.45
N GLU A 70 -2.47 15.11 6.45
CA GLU A 70 -1.35 16.03 6.54
C GLU A 70 -1.69 17.36 5.88
N PRO A 71 -0.95 18.45 6.18
CA PRO A 71 -1.14 19.72 5.47
C PRO A 71 -0.86 19.59 3.98
N VAL A 72 -1.81 20.00 3.15
CA VAL A 72 -1.79 19.88 1.68
C VAL A 72 -1.69 21.25 1.03
N THR A 73 -0.85 21.39 0.03
CA THR A 73 -0.75 22.63 -0.77
C THR A 73 -1.88 22.71 -1.81
N VAL A 74 -2.20 23.91 -2.28
CA VAL A 74 -3.20 24.07 -3.36
C VAL A 74 -2.80 23.31 -4.63
N ALA A 75 -1.51 23.23 -4.92
CA ALA A 75 -1.03 22.48 -6.09
C ALA A 75 -1.33 20.97 -5.98
N GLN A 76 -1.14 20.41 -4.79
CA GLN A 76 -1.49 19.00 -4.50
C GLN A 76 -3.01 18.79 -4.56
N LEU A 77 -3.81 19.68 -3.94
CA LEU A 77 -5.28 19.61 -4.04
C LEU A 77 -5.78 19.61 -5.49
N VAL A 78 -5.21 20.46 -6.35
CA VAL A 78 -5.55 20.49 -7.77
C VAL A 78 -5.15 19.18 -8.47
N ALA A 79 -4.00 18.62 -8.13
CA ALA A 79 -3.55 17.33 -8.69
C ALA A 79 -4.46 16.17 -8.26
N ASP A 80 -4.87 16.13 -6.98
CA ASP A 80 -5.73 15.08 -6.43
C ASP A 80 -7.18 15.17 -6.94
N LEU A 81 -7.70 16.39 -7.13
CA LEU A 81 -9.03 16.61 -7.70
C LEU A 81 -9.10 16.37 -9.22
N GLY A 82 -7.93 16.24 -9.86
CA GLY A 82 -7.79 15.93 -11.27
C GLY A 82 -8.25 17.04 -12.22
N THR A 83 -8.35 16.73 -13.51
CA THR A 83 -8.68 17.70 -14.58
C THR A 83 -10.09 18.26 -14.52
N ARG A 84 -10.93 17.82 -13.59
CA ARG A 84 -12.34 18.24 -13.46
C ARG A 84 -12.53 19.52 -12.67
N ALA A 85 -11.52 20.04 -11.97
CA ALA A 85 -11.59 21.27 -11.22
C ALA A 85 -10.54 22.26 -11.70
N ALA A 86 -10.95 23.45 -12.09
CA ALA A 86 -10.04 24.52 -12.43
C ALA A 86 -9.31 25.02 -11.17
N ARG A 87 -8.01 25.37 -11.29
CA ARG A 87 -7.21 25.86 -10.15
C ARG A 87 -7.86 27.03 -9.41
N GLY A 88 -8.56 27.90 -10.15
CA GLY A 88 -9.30 29.03 -9.56
C GLY A 88 -10.44 28.55 -8.66
N GLU A 89 -11.23 27.59 -9.09
CA GLU A 89 -12.34 27.01 -8.32
C GLU A 89 -11.85 26.36 -7.01
N VAL A 90 -10.70 25.67 -7.07
CA VAL A 90 -10.11 25.06 -5.85
C VAL A 90 -9.65 26.13 -4.88
N LEU A 91 -9.03 27.23 -5.37
CA LEU A 91 -8.64 28.37 -4.53
C LEU A 91 -9.85 29.03 -3.87
N GLU A 92 -10.90 29.31 -4.63
CA GLU A 92 -12.15 29.88 -4.12
C GLU A 92 -12.80 28.97 -3.07
N ALA A 93 -12.81 27.65 -3.32
CA ALA A 93 -13.34 26.68 -2.38
C ALA A 93 -12.54 26.66 -1.07
N VAL A 94 -11.19 26.62 -1.14
CA VAL A 94 -10.33 26.66 0.05
C VAL A 94 -10.54 27.95 0.84
N GLU A 95 -10.63 29.11 0.17
CA GLU A 95 -10.89 30.40 0.84
C GLU A 95 -12.28 30.45 1.48
N ALA A 96 -13.32 29.95 0.81
CA ALA A 96 -14.67 29.89 1.35
C ALA A 96 -14.74 28.97 2.59
N LEU A 97 -14.08 27.79 2.53
CA LEU A 97 -13.98 26.85 3.66
C LEU A 97 -13.19 27.46 4.83
N ARG A 98 -12.11 28.21 4.55
CA ARG A 98 -11.31 28.90 5.56
C ARG A 98 -12.12 30.01 6.26
N ARG A 99 -12.89 30.82 5.52
CA ARG A 99 -13.78 31.86 6.09
C ARG A 99 -14.82 31.25 7.04
N ARG A 100 -15.24 29.99 6.78
CA ARG A 100 -16.18 29.27 7.66
C ARG A 100 -15.46 28.47 8.76
N SER A 101 -14.14 28.64 8.91
CA SER A 101 -13.31 27.95 9.89
C SER A 101 -13.34 26.42 9.79
N LEU A 102 -13.66 25.88 8.60
CA LEU A 102 -13.63 24.43 8.33
C LEU A 102 -12.23 23.95 7.95
N VAL A 103 -11.41 24.84 7.36
CA VAL A 103 -10.04 24.59 6.93
C VAL A 103 -9.11 25.60 7.59
N GLU A 104 -7.97 25.13 8.05
CA GLU A 104 -6.91 25.94 8.65
C GLU A 104 -5.67 25.98 7.76
N ARG A 105 -4.96 27.11 7.83
CA ARG A 105 -3.64 27.21 7.20
C ARG A 105 -2.59 26.66 8.16
N SER A 106 -1.82 25.67 7.70
CA SER A 106 -0.67 25.18 8.46
C SER A 106 0.43 26.24 8.56
N GLN A 107 1.09 26.31 9.72
CA GLN A 107 2.20 27.25 9.99
C GLN A 107 3.56 26.68 9.53
N THR A 108 3.59 25.67 8.68
CA THR A 108 4.84 25.08 8.18
C THR A 108 5.58 26.09 7.29
N THR A 109 6.89 26.20 7.46
CA THR A 109 7.78 27.05 6.64
C THR A 109 7.79 26.55 5.19
N GLY A 110 7.24 27.36 4.26
CA GLY A 110 7.20 27.04 2.82
C GLY A 110 5.93 27.51 2.12
N ALA A 111 5.49 26.77 1.12
CA ALA A 111 4.24 27.04 0.40
C ALA A 111 3.03 26.92 1.35
N ALA A 112 2.01 27.76 1.12
CA ALA A 112 0.78 27.71 1.92
C ALA A 112 0.13 26.33 1.83
N ALA A 113 0.05 25.64 2.95
CA ALA A 113 -0.59 24.33 3.09
C ALA A 113 -1.82 24.44 3.99
N PHE A 114 -2.78 23.58 3.78
CA PHE A 114 -4.09 23.58 4.42
C PHE A 114 -4.40 22.22 5.05
N THR A 115 -5.10 22.25 6.17
CA THR A 115 -5.56 21.06 6.90
C THR A 115 -6.96 21.28 7.45
N LEU A 116 -7.63 20.21 7.85
CA LEU A 116 -8.90 20.30 8.56
C LEU A 116 -8.69 20.50 10.07
N GLN A 117 -9.60 21.21 10.70
CA GLN A 117 -9.70 21.17 12.15
C GLN A 117 -10.08 19.77 12.63
N SER A 118 -9.62 19.34 13.80
CA SER A 118 -9.79 17.98 14.33
C SER A 118 -11.24 17.49 14.31
N VAL A 119 -12.18 18.35 14.72
CA VAL A 119 -13.61 18.01 14.76
C VAL A 119 -14.21 17.88 13.37
N VAL A 120 -13.79 18.77 12.44
CA VAL A 120 -14.20 18.72 11.03
C VAL A 120 -13.59 17.48 10.36
N LEU A 121 -12.32 17.17 10.63
CA LEU A 121 -11.64 15.98 10.15
C LEU A 121 -12.41 14.71 10.54
N GLN A 122 -12.77 14.58 11.82
CA GLN A 122 -13.54 13.43 12.30
C GLN A 122 -14.90 13.35 11.59
N TYR A 123 -15.65 14.46 11.53
CA TYR A 123 -16.96 14.48 10.88
C TYR A 123 -16.89 14.09 9.40
N VAL A 124 -15.94 14.67 8.64
CA VAL A 124 -15.79 14.38 7.20
C VAL A 124 -15.34 12.94 6.97
N THR A 125 -14.48 12.40 7.85
CA THR A 125 -14.06 10.99 7.79
C THR A 125 -15.24 10.06 8.05
N ASP A 126 -16.03 10.28 9.11
CA ASP A 126 -17.22 9.48 9.42
C ASP A 126 -18.22 9.51 8.26
N ARG A 127 -18.46 10.70 7.69
CA ARG A 127 -19.34 10.86 6.54
C ARG A 127 -18.83 10.14 5.29
N LEU A 128 -17.53 10.18 5.02
CA LEU A 128 -16.92 9.44 3.92
C LEU A 128 -17.11 7.92 4.10
N VAL A 129 -16.92 7.41 5.30
CA VAL A 129 -17.14 5.99 5.64
C VAL A 129 -18.60 5.60 5.41
N GLU A 130 -19.57 6.41 5.90
CA GLU A 130 -21.01 6.19 5.71
C GLU A 130 -21.37 6.17 4.21
N ASP A 131 -20.97 7.21 3.45
CA ASP A 131 -21.27 7.36 2.03
C ASP A 131 -20.68 6.19 1.20
N VAL A 132 -19.40 5.83 1.42
CA VAL A 132 -18.73 4.76 0.68
C VAL A 132 -19.30 3.38 1.02
N SER A 133 -19.62 3.11 2.28
CA SER A 133 -20.24 1.84 2.69
C SER A 133 -21.60 1.67 2.00
N GLU A 134 -22.40 2.73 1.93
CA GLU A 134 -23.69 2.73 1.25
C GLU A 134 -23.56 2.56 -0.27
N GLU A 135 -22.55 3.21 -0.90
CA GLU A 135 -22.23 3.04 -2.32
C GLU A 135 -21.88 1.59 -2.67
N ILE A 136 -21.02 0.96 -1.85
CA ILE A 136 -20.65 -0.46 -2.03
C ILE A 136 -21.86 -1.37 -1.79
N ALA A 137 -22.65 -1.11 -0.76
CA ALA A 137 -23.83 -1.89 -0.46
C ALA A 137 -24.87 -1.87 -1.59
N ARG A 138 -25.02 -0.72 -2.28
CA ARG A 138 -25.97 -0.50 -3.39
C ARG A 138 -25.39 -0.84 -4.77
N GLY A 139 -24.09 -1.12 -4.87
CA GLY A 139 -23.43 -1.34 -6.17
C GLY A 139 -23.36 -0.09 -7.05
N ARG A 140 -23.31 1.11 -6.46
CA ARG A 140 -23.27 2.39 -7.20
C ARG A 140 -22.15 3.29 -6.72
N PRO A 141 -20.90 2.99 -7.07
CA PRO A 141 -19.74 3.73 -6.62
C PRO A 141 -19.65 5.12 -7.27
N VAL A 142 -19.53 6.16 -6.47
CA VAL A 142 -19.31 7.56 -6.85
C VAL A 142 -18.05 8.10 -6.17
N GLN A 143 -18.01 8.07 -4.84
CA GLN A 143 -16.85 8.56 -4.07
C GLN A 143 -15.62 7.67 -4.31
N LEU A 144 -15.84 6.35 -4.41
CA LEU A 144 -14.79 5.38 -4.75
C LEU A 144 -14.09 5.68 -6.07
N VAL A 145 -14.82 6.23 -7.06
CA VAL A 145 -14.26 6.57 -8.36
C VAL A 145 -13.53 7.92 -8.32
N ASP A 146 -14.07 8.88 -7.57
CA ASP A 146 -13.59 10.26 -7.56
C ASP A 146 -12.29 10.46 -6.75
N GLN A 147 -12.05 9.64 -5.70
CA GLN A 147 -10.89 9.79 -4.82
C GLN A 147 -10.41 8.47 -4.21
N PRO A 148 -9.11 8.35 -3.88
CA PRO A 148 -8.62 7.18 -3.16
C PRO A 148 -9.12 7.20 -1.71
N LEU A 149 -9.35 6.01 -1.13
CA LEU A 149 -9.61 5.86 0.31
C LEU A 149 -8.32 5.73 1.11
N ILE A 150 -7.32 5.09 0.49
CA ILE A 150 -5.99 4.83 1.03
C ILE A 150 -4.99 5.23 -0.05
N LYS A 151 -4.02 6.07 0.30
CA LYS A 151 -2.98 6.53 -0.63
C LYS A 151 -1.75 5.64 -0.49
N ALA A 152 -1.45 4.85 -1.51
CA ALA A 152 -0.33 3.93 -1.50
C ALA A 152 1.03 4.63 -1.28
N LEU A 153 1.20 5.81 -1.87
CA LEU A 153 2.44 6.60 -1.79
C LEU A 153 2.52 7.51 -0.55
N ALA A 154 1.52 7.47 0.34
CA ALA A 154 1.58 8.21 1.60
C ALA A 154 2.64 7.61 2.55
N LYS A 155 3.09 8.41 3.52
CA LYS A 155 3.96 7.92 4.60
C LYS A 155 3.25 6.80 5.39
N ASP A 156 4.00 5.85 5.92
CA ASP A 156 3.46 4.66 6.59
C ASP A 156 2.42 5.01 7.66
N TYR A 157 2.75 5.94 8.57
CA TYR A 157 1.82 6.34 9.64
C TYR A 157 0.52 7.01 9.12
N VAL A 158 0.56 7.65 7.94
CA VAL A 158 -0.64 8.21 7.29
C VAL A 158 -1.49 7.09 6.73
N ARG A 159 -0.85 6.14 6.03
CA ARG A 159 -1.52 4.95 5.48
C ARG A 159 -2.15 4.11 6.58
N ASP A 160 -1.44 3.82 7.68
CA ASP A 160 -1.98 3.11 8.83
C ASP A 160 -3.20 3.84 9.43
N SER A 161 -3.16 5.17 9.46
CA SER A 161 -4.30 5.98 9.92
C SER A 161 -5.48 5.90 8.95
N GLN A 162 -5.24 5.88 7.64
CA GLN A 162 -6.29 5.72 6.61
C GLN A 162 -6.90 4.32 6.69
N GLU A 163 -6.10 3.27 6.84
CA GLU A 163 -6.57 1.91 6.99
C GLU A 163 -7.46 1.76 8.23
N ARG A 164 -6.99 2.22 9.38
CA ARG A 164 -7.71 2.12 10.66
C ARG A 164 -8.96 2.99 10.74
N LEU A 165 -8.96 4.20 10.17
CA LEU A 165 -10.02 5.18 10.37
C LEU A 165 -10.97 5.32 9.16
N ILE A 166 -10.64 4.72 8.03
CA ILE A 166 -11.48 4.70 6.83
C ILE A 166 -11.73 3.27 6.38
N GLY A 167 -10.68 2.49 6.09
CA GLY A 167 -10.79 1.14 5.54
C GLY A 167 -11.50 0.16 6.47
N GLU A 168 -11.01 0.01 7.70
CA GLU A 168 -11.60 -0.90 8.69
C GLU A 168 -13.05 -0.55 9.05
N PRO A 169 -13.44 0.74 9.30
CA PRO A 169 -14.83 1.08 9.57
C PRO A 169 -15.78 0.78 8.40
N ILE A 170 -15.35 1.00 7.13
CA ILE A 170 -16.13 0.58 5.96
C ILE A 170 -16.35 -0.93 5.99
N LEU A 171 -15.30 -1.71 6.21
CA LEU A 171 -15.41 -3.17 6.29
C LEU A 171 -16.31 -3.63 7.45
N GLN A 172 -16.23 -2.99 8.61
CA GLN A 172 -17.09 -3.27 9.75
C GLN A 172 -18.57 -3.04 9.42
N GLN A 173 -18.91 -1.93 8.72
CA GLN A 173 -20.30 -1.68 8.29
C GLN A 173 -20.78 -2.72 7.27
N LEU A 174 -19.98 -3.06 6.27
CA LEU A 174 -20.32 -4.09 5.28
C LEU A 174 -20.49 -5.48 5.91
N GLN A 175 -19.65 -5.80 6.90
CA GLN A 175 -19.75 -7.07 7.64
C GLN A 175 -20.96 -7.11 8.59
N ALA A 176 -21.38 -5.98 9.15
CA ALA A 176 -22.58 -5.91 9.99
C ALA A 176 -23.85 -6.28 9.20
N GLU A 177 -23.92 -5.97 7.91
CA GLU A 177 -25.05 -6.30 7.04
C GLU A 177 -25.04 -7.75 6.51
N GLY A 178 -23.87 -8.24 6.06
CA GLY A 178 -23.77 -9.51 5.32
C GLY A 178 -22.74 -10.51 5.86
N GLY A 179 -22.12 -10.22 6.99
CA GLY A 179 -21.00 -10.98 7.52
C GLY A 179 -19.74 -10.87 6.64
N TYR A 180 -18.68 -11.58 7.01
CA TYR A 180 -17.41 -11.60 6.28
C TYR A 180 -17.60 -11.97 4.80
N ARG A 181 -18.30 -13.08 4.51
CA ARG A 181 -18.51 -13.58 3.14
C ARG A 181 -19.35 -12.63 2.30
N GLY A 182 -20.36 -12.00 2.88
CA GLY A 182 -21.20 -11.02 2.17
C GLY A 182 -20.43 -9.76 1.81
N ALA A 183 -19.59 -9.25 2.70
CA ALA A 183 -18.71 -8.12 2.41
C ALA A 183 -17.71 -8.46 1.30
N GLU A 184 -17.03 -9.60 1.39
CA GLU A 184 -16.08 -10.06 0.36
C GLU A 184 -16.77 -10.19 -1.01
N GLN A 185 -17.92 -10.84 -1.07
CA GLN A 185 -18.67 -11.05 -2.31
C GLN A 185 -19.09 -9.73 -2.97
N LYS A 186 -19.55 -8.74 -2.19
CA LYS A 186 -19.92 -7.40 -2.72
C LYS A 186 -18.70 -6.71 -3.34
N LEU A 187 -17.53 -6.74 -2.67
CA LEU A 187 -16.30 -6.13 -3.18
C LEU A 187 -15.81 -6.79 -4.47
N VAL A 188 -15.85 -8.13 -4.54
CA VAL A 188 -15.45 -8.88 -5.74
C VAL A 188 -16.40 -8.64 -6.90
N MET A 189 -17.72 -8.65 -6.67
CA MET A 189 -18.72 -8.35 -7.72
C MET A 189 -18.49 -6.97 -8.34
N LEU A 190 -18.22 -5.95 -7.55
CA LEU A 190 -17.90 -4.61 -8.07
C LEU A 190 -16.62 -4.59 -8.90
N LEU A 191 -15.58 -5.34 -8.52
CA LEU A 191 -14.37 -5.49 -9.33
C LEU A 191 -14.68 -6.16 -10.68
N ASP A 192 -15.53 -7.19 -10.68
CA ASP A 192 -15.95 -7.90 -11.89
C ASP A 192 -16.72 -6.99 -12.85
N GLU A 193 -17.63 -6.15 -12.33
CA GLU A 193 -18.36 -5.16 -13.13
C GLU A 193 -17.43 -4.14 -13.78
N TRP A 194 -16.36 -3.71 -13.09
CA TRP A 194 -15.39 -2.77 -13.66
C TRP A 194 -14.45 -3.38 -14.69
N ARG A 195 -14.24 -4.68 -14.66
CA ARG A 195 -13.34 -5.36 -15.60
C ARG A 195 -13.74 -5.17 -17.06
N ASP A 196 -15.04 -5.06 -17.31
CA ASP A 196 -15.60 -4.83 -18.65
C ASP A 196 -15.86 -3.34 -18.96
N SER A 197 -15.62 -2.46 -17.98
CA SER A 197 -15.83 -1.02 -18.13
C SER A 197 -14.63 -0.32 -18.77
N TRP A 198 -14.89 0.79 -19.49
CA TRP A 198 -13.83 1.61 -20.07
C TRP A 198 -12.91 2.18 -18.97
N LYS A 199 -11.58 2.08 -19.15
CA LYS A 199 -10.57 2.49 -18.15
C LYS A 199 -10.78 3.89 -17.57
N ALA A 200 -11.23 4.86 -18.39
CA ALA A 200 -11.47 6.24 -17.96
C ALA A 200 -12.56 6.38 -16.88
N ASN A 201 -13.48 5.42 -16.80
CA ASN A 201 -14.59 5.46 -15.84
C ASN A 201 -14.28 4.75 -14.52
N GLN A 202 -13.15 4.05 -14.42
CA GLN A 202 -12.80 3.29 -13.23
C GLN A 202 -12.23 4.18 -12.10
N GLY A 203 -11.54 5.29 -12.45
CA GLY A 203 -10.96 6.23 -11.48
C GLY A 203 -10.07 5.54 -10.42
N TYR A 204 -10.36 5.80 -9.16
CA TYR A 204 -9.71 5.14 -8.02
C TYR A 204 -10.45 3.89 -7.52
N GLY A 205 -11.61 3.57 -8.11
CA GLY A 205 -12.52 2.53 -7.64
C GLY A 205 -11.86 1.17 -7.48
N PRO A 206 -11.31 0.54 -8.54
CA PRO A 206 -10.70 -0.78 -8.43
C PRO A 206 -9.56 -0.81 -7.40
N GLY A 207 -8.70 0.21 -7.38
CA GLY A 207 -7.61 0.30 -6.40
C GLY A 207 -8.11 0.37 -4.96
N SER A 208 -9.15 1.17 -4.70
CA SER A 208 -9.78 1.26 -3.38
C SER A 208 -10.40 -0.06 -2.93
N LEU A 209 -11.11 -0.78 -3.84
CA LEU A 209 -11.66 -2.10 -3.52
C LEU A 209 -10.58 -3.14 -3.27
N VAL A 210 -9.48 -3.13 -4.02
CA VAL A 210 -8.34 -4.03 -3.78
C VAL A 210 -7.70 -3.76 -2.42
N ASN A 211 -7.54 -2.49 -2.02
CA ASN A 211 -7.07 -2.15 -0.68
C ASN A 211 -8.03 -2.66 0.42
N LEU A 212 -9.35 -2.53 0.24
CA LEU A 212 -10.34 -3.08 1.17
C LEU A 212 -10.30 -4.61 1.23
N LEU A 213 -10.20 -5.29 0.08
CA LEU A 213 -10.08 -6.76 0.03
C LEU A 213 -8.78 -7.23 0.70
N ARG A 214 -7.67 -6.51 0.52
CA ARG A 214 -6.41 -6.77 1.20
C ARG A 214 -6.57 -6.74 2.72
N LEU A 215 -7.22 -5.70 3.25
CA LEU A 215 -7.49 -5.57 4.68
C LEU A 215 -8.44 -6.65 5.18
N LEU A 216 -9.49 -6.97 4.42
CA LEU A 216 -10.48 -7.98 4.80
C LEU A 216 -9.90 -9.39 4.84
N ARG A 217 -9.11 -9.78 3.84
CA ARG A 217 -8.57 -11.14 3.65
C ARG A 217 -7.19 -11.33 4.24
N ASN A 218 -6.53 -10.26 4.68
CA ASN A 218 -5.10 -10.22 4.99
C ASN A 218 -4.22 -10.75 3.84
N GLY A 219 -4.64 -10.49 2.60
CA GLY A 219 -3.96 -10.92 1.38
C GLY A 219 -4.82 -10.82 0.13
N LEU A 220 -4.23 -11.13 -1.02
CA LEU A 220 -4.91 -11.08 -2.34
C LEU A 220 -4.85 -12.43 -3.06
N LYS A 221 -4.57 -13.51 -2.34
CA LYS A 221 -4.40 -14.85 -2.91
C LYS A 221 -5.58 -15.25 -3.79
N GLY A 222 -5.27 -15.68 -5.03
CA GLY A 222 -6.23 -16.22 -5.99
C GLY A 222 -7.23 -15.19 -6.55
N LEU A 223 -7.02 -13.86 -6.33
CA LEU A 223 -7.88 -12.83 -6.91
C LEU A 223 -7.56 -12.61 -8.39
N ASP A 224 -8.60 -12.50 -9.19
CA ASP A 224 -8.48 -12.03 -10.55
C ASP A 224 -8.58 -10.50 -10.60
N LEU A 225 -7.43 -9.84 -10.77
CA LEU A 225 -7.28 -8.38 -10.92
C LEU A 225 -6.98 -8.00 -12.37
N SER A 226 -7.24 -8.92 -13.32
CA SER A 226 -6.95 -8.70 -14.74
C SER A 226 -7.82 -7.58 -15.33
N ARG A 227 -7.25 -6.85 -16.31
CA ARG A 227 -7.92 -5.79 -17.07
C ARG A 227 -8.45 -4.60 -16.26
N LEU A 228 -8.10 -4.49 -14.98
CA LEU A 228 -8.46 -3.38 -14.11
C LEU A 228 -7.44 -2.24 -14.19
N HIS A 229 -7.88 -1.01 -13.96
CA HIS A 229 -7.01 0.12 -13.71
C HIS A 229 -6.77 0.24 -12.20
N LEU A 230 -5.66 -0.33 -11.74
CA LEU A 230 -5.27 -0.34 -10.34
C LEU A 230 -4.45 0.92 -10.04
N ARG A 231 -5.07 1.86 -9.35
CA ARG A 231 -4.47 3.12 -8.94
C ARG A 231 -4.48 3.23 -7.42
N GLN A 232 -3.38 3.70 -6.82
CA GLN A 232 -3.22 3.86 -5.37
C GLN A 232 -3.37 2.55 -4.59
N VAL A 233 -2.89 1.43 -5.13
CA VAL A 233 -2.90 0.14 -4.42
C VAL A 233 -1.59 -0.05 -3.66
N CYS A 234 -1.69 -0.37 -2.38
CA CYS A 234 -0.55 -0.75 -1.54
C CYS A 234 -0.46 -2.27 -1.45
N LEU A 235 0.52 -2.87 -2.09
CA LEU A 235 0.81 -4.31 -2.03
C LEU A 235 2.01 -4.62 -1.13
N ALA A 236 2.47 -3.67 -0.32
CA ALA A 236 3.55 -3.89 0.63
C ALA A 236 3.20 -5.03 1.61
N GLY A 237 4.06 -6.04 1.71
CA GLY A 237 3.88 -7.17 2.61
C GLY A 237 2.67 -8.07 2.34
N VAL A 238 2.06 -8.00 1.16
CA VAL A 238 0.81 -8.69 0.83
C VAL A 238 1.06 -10.03 0.16
N GLU A 239 0.49 -11.10 0.68
CA GLU A 239 0.45 -12.40 -0.01
C GLU A 239 -0.50 -12.33 -1.21
N ALA A 240 0.05 -12.30 -2.42
CA ALA A 240 -0.70 -12.26 -3.68
C ALA A 240 -0.47 -13.49 -4.56
N GLN A 241 -0.23 -14.67 -3.94
CA GLN A 241 -0.04 -15.92 -4.67
C GLN A 241 -1.27 -16.22 -5.54
N ASP A 242 -1.03 -16.62 -6.78
CA ASP A 242 -2.07 -16.96 -7.75
C ASP A 242 -3.04 -15.79 -8.10
N ALA A 243 -2.72 -14.55 -7.75
CA ALA A 243 -3.46 -13.39 -8.21
C ALA A 243 -3.11 -13.07 -9.67
N SER A 244 -4.12 -12.85 -10.50
CA SER A 244 -3.93 -12.50 -11.91
C SER A 244 -3.93 -10.98 -12.10
N LEU A 245 -2.87 -10.43 -12.67
CA LEU A 245 -2.75 -9.03 -13.12
C LEU A 245 -2.74 -8.91 -14.65
N ALA A 246 -3.18 -9.94 -15.38
CA ALA A 246 -3.12 -9.99 -16.83
C ALA A 246 -3.87 -8.80 -17.48
N GLY A 247 -3.14 -7.96 -18.21
CA GLY A 247 -3.70 -6.77 -18.84
C GLY A 247 -4.18 -5.67 -17.90
N ALA A 248 -3.85 -5.74 -16.61
CA ALA A 248 -4.11 -4.67 -15.66
C ALA A 248 -3.23 -3.46 -15.96
N HIS A 249 -3.77 -2.26 -15.74
CA HIS A 249 -3.03 -1.01 -15.81
C HIS A 249 -2.68 -0.54 -14.41
N LEU A 250 -1.39 -0.45 -14.12
CA LEU A 250 -0.87 -0.14 -12.78
C LEU A 250 -0.36 1.31 -12.74
N SER A 251 -0.85 2.12 -11.80
CA SER A 251 -0.38 3.50 -11.60
C SER A 251 -0.40 3.90 -10.12
N GLU A 252 0.58 4.72 -9.72
CA GLU A 252 0.67 5.25 -8.35
C GLU A 252 0.60 4.15 -7.27
N MET A 253 1.27 3.02 -7.49
CA MET A 253 1.24 1.85 -6.61
C MET A 253 2.53 1.72 -5.82
N VAL A 254 2.44 1.13 -4.62
CA VAL A 254 3.60 0.62 -3.88
C VAL A 254 3.66 -0.88 -4.05
N LEU A 255 4.66 -1.34 -4.78
CA LEU A 255 4.96 -2.76 -4.99
C LEU A 255 6.17 -3.21 -4.16
N ALA A 256 6.83 -2.29 -3.46
CA ALA A 256 8.21 -2.42 -2.98
C ALA A 256 8.43 -3.51 -1.92
N GLU A 257 7.40 -4.05 -1.29
CA GLU A 257 7.55 -5.14 -0.33
C GLU A 257 6.74 -6.39 -0.69
N ALA A 258 5.83 -6.29 -1.68
CA ALA A 258 5.12 -7.46 -2.20
C ALA A 258 6.04 -8.41 -2.95
N PHE A 259 7.15 -7.89 -3.44
CA PHE A 259 8.20 -8.64 -4.14
C PHE A 259 9.53 -8.57 -3.44
N ASN A 260 9.59 -8.40 -2.13
CA ASN A 260 10.88 -8.30 -1.45
C ASN A 260 11.96 -7.83 -2.42
N PHE A 261 12.49 -6.63 -2.27
CA PHE A 261 13.33 -6.01 -3.30
C PHE A 261 14.42 -6.97 -3.79
N PRO A 262 14.63 -7.08 -5.11
CA PRO A 262 15.68 -7.91 -5.65
C PRO A 262 17.04 -7.37 -5.21
N ILE A 263 17.87 -8.25 -4.64
CA ILE A 263 19.24 -7.93 -4.21
C ILE A 263 20.22 -8.27 -5.32
N CYS A 264 19.95 -9.35 -6.03
CA CYS A 264 20.82 -9.85 -7.09
C CYS A 264 20.00 -10.33 -8.28
N VAL A 265 20.59 -10.22 -9.47
CA VAL A 265 19.98 -10.64 -10.72
C VAL A 265 21.04 -11.31 -11.61
N ALA A 266 20.59 -12.25 -12.44
CA ALA A 266 21.39 -12.82 -13.52
C ALA A 266 20.52 -13.09 -14.75
N LEU A 267 21.14 -13.01 -15.94
CA LEU A 267 20.52 -13.35 -17.22
C LEU A 267 21.20 -14.60 -17.79
N THR A 268 20.45 -15.40 -18.52
CA THR A 268 21.06 -16.40 -19.40
C THR A 268 21.88 -15.74 -20.51
N SER A 269 22.87 -16.44 -21.03
CA SER A 269 23.77 -15.91 -22.10
C SER A 269 23.02 -15.51 -23.38
N ASP A 270 21.88 -16.12 -23.66
CA ASP A 270 20.98 -15.79 -24.78
C ASP A 270 19.96 -14.70 -24.43
N GLY A 271 19.93 -14.20 -23.18
CA GLY A 271 18.97 -13.20 -22.71
C GLY A 271 17.53 -13.72 -22.60
N ALA A 272 17.28 -15.02 -22.74
CA ALA A 272 15.92 -15.56 -22.76
C ALA A 272 15.28 -15.64 -21.36
N SER A 273 16.09 -15.80 -20.31
CA SER A 273 15.61 -15.94 -18.91
C SER A 273 16.33 -14.98 -17.98
N LEU A 274 15.57 -14.40 -17.04
CA LEU A 274 16.04 -13.53 -15.96
C LEU A 274 15.74 -14.18 -14.62
N VAL A 275 16.74 -14.28 -13.76
CA VAL A 275 16.55 -14.68 -12.36
C VAL A 275 16.81 -13.51 -11.42
N ALA A 276 16.07 -13.45 -10.33
CA ALA A 276 16.33 -12.54 -9.22
C ALA A 276 16.26 -13.26 -7.88
N GLY A 277 17.16 -12.90 -6.98
CA GLY A 277 17.12 -13.26 -5.57
C GLY A 277 16.68 -12.04 -4.73
N THR A 278 15.87 -12.28 -3.70
CA THR A 278 15.24 -11.20 -2.92
C THR A 278 15.71 -11.16 -1.47
N SER A 279 15.42 -10.04 -0.80
CA SER A 279 15.71 -9.82 0.63
C SER A 279 14.96 -10.77 1.57
N ALA A 280 13.85 -11.37 1.15
CA ALA A 280 13.10 -12.35 1.96
C ALA A 280 13.45 -13.81 1.67
N GLY A 281 14.52 -14.08 0.91
CA GLY A 281 14.93 -15.44 0.60
C GLY A 281 14.16 -16.07 -0.54
N GLU A 282 13.46 -15.28 -1.35
CA GLU A 282 12.76 -15.74 -2.52
C GLU A 282 13.67 -15.76 -3.75
N VAL A 283 13.39 -16.68 -4.65
CA VAL A 283 14.05 -16.83 -5.94
C VAL A 283 12.98 -16.81 -7.02
N TRP A 284 13.13 -15.89 -7.96
CA TRP A 284 12.20 -15.70 -9.07
C TRP A 284 12.91 -15.93 -10.39
N LEU A 285 12.24 -16.62 -11.32
CA LEU A 285 12.71 -16.81 -12.69
C LEU A 285 11.62 -16.35 -13.66
N TRP A 286 11.99 -15.54 -14.64
CA TRP A 286 11.09 -15.04 -15.69
C TRP A 286 11.61 -15.43 -17.07
N ARG A 287 10.67 -15.62 -18.00
CA ARG A 287 10.95 -15.56 -19.43
C ARG A 287 10.95 -14.10 -19.87
N VAL A 288 12.04 -13.65 -20.49
CA VAL A 288 12.22 -12.22 -20.83
C VAL A 288 11.27 -11.79 -21.96
N ALA A 289 11.02 -12.64 -22.95
CA ALA A 289 10.26 -12.32 -24.16
C ALA A 289 8.82 -11.84 -23.88
N ASP A 290 8.12 -12.49 -22.96
CA ASP A 290 6.73 -12.19 -22.58
C ASP A 290 6.59 -11.73 -21.13
N ARG A 291 7.71 -11.63 -20.40
CA ARG A 291 7.78 -11.26 -18.98
C ARG A 291 6.98 -12.16 -18.06
N THR A 292 6.76 -13.41 -18.48
CA THR A 292 6.02 -14.38 -17.66
C THR A 292 6.92 -14.96 -16.58
N PRO A 293 6.47 -15.03 -15.31
CA PRO A 293 7.18 -15.79 -14.29
C PRO A 293 7.09 -17.28 -14.61
N LEU A 294 8.23 -17.95 -14.64
CA LEU A 294 8.32 -19.40 -14.80
C LEU A 294 8.15 -20.09 -13.45
N PHE A 295 8.79 -19.55 -12.41
CA PHE A 295 8.53 -19.92 -11.03
C PHE A 295 8.90 -18.81 -10.06
N ALA A 296 8.34 -18.90 -8.85
CA ALA A 296 8.71 -18.13 -7.68
C ALA A 296 8.69 -19.06 -6.47
N VAL A 297 9.77 -19.11 -5.71
CA VAL A 297 9.87 -19.98 -4.55
C VAL A 297 10.61 -19.30 -3.41
N ARG A 298 10.06 -19.40 -2.19
CA ARG A 298 10.78 -19.03 -0.98
C ARG A 298 11.74 -20.14 -0.63
N GLY A 299 12.96 -20.01 -1.12
CA GLY A 299 13.97 -21.06 -1.06
C GLY A 299 14.91 -20.94 0.12
N HIS A 300 15.10 -19.75 0.70
CA HIS A 300 16.06 -19.48 1.77
C HIS A 300 15.37 -18.86 2.98
N THR A 301 15.99 -18.95 4.15
CA THR A 301 15.51 -18.33 5.40
C THR A 301 16.08 -16.94 5.61
N GLY A 302 17.06 -16.54 4.79
CA GLY A 302 17.68 -15.21 4.77
C GLY A 302 17.77 -14.65 3.36
N PRO A 303 18.19 -13.37 3.21
CA PRO A 303 18.39 -12.71 1.93
C PRO A 303 19.23 -13.53 0.94
N VAL A 304 18.84 -13.50 -0.35
CA VAL A 304 19.61 -14.15 -1.44
C VAL A 304 20.53 -13.11 -2.05
N HIS A 305 21.83 -13.25 -1.80
CA HIS A 305 22.84 -12.27 -2.26
C HIS A 305 23.49 -12.65 -3.61
N GLY A 306 23.44 -13.90 -4.00
CA GLY A 306 24.03 -14.35 -5.26
C GLY A 306 23.13 -15.31 -6.02
N VAL A 307 23.06 -15.14 -7.33
CA VAL A 307 22.37 -16.05 -8.24
C VAL A 307 23.22 -16.30 -9.49
N ALA A 308 23.21 -17.53 -10.00
CA ALA A 308 23.93 -17.91 -11.22
C ALA A 308 23.17 -18.97 -12.00
N LEU A 309 23.09 -18.82 -13.32
CA LEU A 309 22.43 -19.76 -14.24
C LEU A 309 23.48 -20.48 -15.09
N SER A 310 23.25 -21.77 -15.41
CA SER A 310 23.96 -22.45 -16.47
C SER A 310 23.60 -21.86 -17.84
N ALA A 311 24.51 -22.04 -18.84
CA ALA A 311 24.29 -21.44 -20.16
C ALA A 311 23.04 -22.01 -20.88
N ASP A 312 22.62 -23.22 -20.57
CA ASP A 312 21.42 -23.86 -21.10
C ASP A 312 20.16 -23.58 -20.28
N ALA A 313 20.24 -22.71 -19.26
CA ALA A 313 19.15 -22.35 -18.35
C ALA A 313 18.49 -23.54 -17.61
N ARG A 314 19.19 -24.71 -17.48
CA ARG A 314 18.63 -25.86 -16.79
C ARG A 314 18.95 -25.88 -15.30
N LEU A 315 20.07 -25.28 -14.89
CA LEU A 315 20.51 -25.23 -13.52
C LEU A 315 20.59 -23.80 -13.05
N LEU A 316 20.11 -23.55 -11.84
CA LEU A 316 20.23 -22.30 -11.11
C LEU A 316 20.91 -22.57 -9.77
N ALA A 317 21.88 -21.74 -9.42
CA ALA A 317 22.49 -21.71 -8.09
C ALA A 317 22.11 -20.41 -7.38
N THR A 318 21.85 -20.53 -6.08
CA THR A 318 21.54 -19.37 -5.21
C THR A 318 22.37 -19.44 -3.94
N GLY A 319 22.92 -18.29 -3.52
CA GLY A 319 23.66 -18.13 -2.27
C GLY A 319 22.96 -17.14 -1.34
N SER A 320 22.87 -17.48 -0.07
CA SER A 320 22.08 -16.70 0.89
C SER A 320 22.84 -16.38 2.16
N GLU A 321 22.38 -15.35 2.86
CA GLU A 321 22.81 -14.97 4.21
C GLU A 321 22.56 -16.11 5.23
N ASP A 322 21.64 -17.06 4.93
CA ASP A 322 21.42 -18.25 5.76
C ASP A 322 22.60 -19.25 5.78
N GLY A 323 23.71 -18.92 5.08
CA GLY A 323 24.94 -19.72 5.03
C GLY A 323 24.87 -20.89 4.05
N THR A 324 23.79 -21.05 3.30
CA THR A 324 23.63 -22.15 2.35
C THR A 324 23.73 -21.68 0.90
N VAL A 325 24.18 -22.61 0.05
CA VAL A 325 24.01 -22.52 -1.39
C VAL A 325 22.98 -23.57 -1.82
N ARG A 326 22.04 -23.19 -2.68
CA ARG A 326 21.03 -24.12 -3.20
C ARG A 326 21.12 -24.26 -4.71
N LEU A 327 20.93 -25.47 -5.18
CA LEU A 327 20.87 -25.82 -6.60
C LEU A 327 19.43 -26.18 -6.96
N TRP A 328 18.96 -25.62 -8.07
CA TRP A 328 17.58 -25.75 -8.55
C TRP A 328 17.56 -26.22 -10.00
N GLU A 329 16.57 -27.01 -10.34
CA GLU A 329 16.17 -27.24 -11.73
C GLU A 329 15.41 -26.00 -12.21
N ALA A 330 16.08 -25.18 -13.03
CA ALA A 330 15.65 -23.81 -13.29
C ALA A 330 14.24 -23.69 -13.92
N PRO A 331 13.82 -24.46 -14.94
CA PRO A 331 12.51 -24.22 -15.54
C PRO A 331 11.31 -24.47 -14.62
N VAL A 332 11.47 -25.34 -13.61
CA VAL A 332 10.37 -25.79 -12.73
C VAL A 332 10.52 -25.37 -11.28
N GLY A 333 11.65 -24.77 -10.89
CA GLY A 333 11.90 -24.34 -9.51
C GLY A 333 12.07 -25.49 -8.50
N ARG A 334 12.40 -26.70 -8.97
CA ARG A 334 12.61 -27.86 -8.09
C ARG A 334 13.98 -27.81 -7.44
N LEU A 335 14.03 -27.89 -6.11
CA LEU A 335 15.28 -27.97 -5.36
C LEU A 335 15.97 -29.29 -5.66
N LEU A 336 17.22 -29.25 -6.11
CA LEU A 336 18.07 -30.43 -6.39
C LEU A 336 18.99 -30.74 -5.22
N ALA A 337 19.65 -29.72 -4.65
CA ALA A 337 20.57 -29.88 -3.53
C ALA A 337 20.66 -28.63 -2.67
N THR A 338 20.92 -28.82 -1.37
CA THR A 338 21.33 -27.77 -0.44
C THR A 338 22.76 -28.03 -0.01
N LEU A 339 23.66 -27.12 -0.36
CA LEU A 339 25.08 -27.23 -0.09
C LEU A 339 25.39 -26.49 1.23
N GLN A 340 25.79 -27.23 2.21
CA GLN A 340 26.17 -26.75 3.53
C GLN A 340 27.70 -26.83 3.69
N GLY A 341 28.25 -25.88 4.45
CA GLY A 341 29.68 -25.90 4.74
C GLY A 341 30.26 -24.52 5.03
N HIS A 342 29.69 -23.45 4.51
CA HIS A 342 30.08 -22.10 4.92
C HIS A 342 29.65 -21.84 6.36
N ALA A 343 30.53 -21.17 7.10
CA ALA A 343 30.28 -20.81 8.50
C ALA A 343 29.53 -19.45 8.66
N SER A 344 29.34 -18.72 7.55
CA SER A 344 28.65 -17.44 7.51
C SER A 344 27.89 -17.30 6.19
N GLY A 345 27.20 -16.15 6.02
CA GLY A 345 26.40 -15.86 4.83
C GLY A 345 27.19 -15.97 3.53
N VAL A 346 26.54 -16.51 2.49
CA VAL A 346 27.08 -16.63 1.14
C VAL A 346 26.64 -15.38 0.34
N TRP A 347 27.65 -14.64 -0.14
CA TRP A 347 27.42 -13.34 -0.81
C TRP A 347 27.50 -13.41 -2.32
N GLY A 348 28.16 -14.44 -2.86
CA GLY A 348 28.31 -14.60 -4.29
C GLY A 348 28.33 -16.05 -4.71
N VAL A 349 27.75 -16.34 -5.86
CA VAL A 349 27.85 -17.64 -6.53
C VAL A 349 28.14 -17.43 -8.00
N ALA A 350 28.92 -18.32 -8.57
CA ALA A 350 29.22 -18.37 -10.00
C ALA A 350 29.19 -19.79 -10.49
N MET A 351 28.63 -20.02 -11.69
CA MET A 351 28.52 -21.34 -12.31
C MET A 351 29.25 -21.37 -13.64
N SER A 352 29.93 -22.46 -13.93
CA SER A 352 30.51 -22.69 -15.25
C SER A 352 29.40 -22.81 -16.30
N GLY A 353 29.68 -22.38 -17.55
CA GLY A 353 28.68 -22.39 -18.62
C GLY A 353 28.09 -23.81 -18.92
N ASP A 354 28.89 -24.85 -18.70
CA ASP A 354 28.44 -26.26 -18.85
C ASP A 354 27.64 -26.79 -17.63
N GLY A 355 27.46 -25.94 -16.58
CA GLY A 355 26.70 -26.28 -15.37
C GLY A 355 27.37 -27.35 -14.49
N ARG A 356 28.67 -27.68 -14.69
CA ARG A 356 29.35 -28.74 -13.93
C ARG A 356 30.09 -28.25 -12.69
N LEU A 357 30.55 -27.01 -12.70
CA LEU A 357 31.29 -26.41 -11.61
C LEU A 357 30.56 -25.21 -11.04
N LEU A 358 30.48 -25.15 -9.71
CA LEU A 358 29.92 -24.04 -8.97
C LEU A 358 30.97 -23.52 -7.98
N ALA A 359 31.12 -22.22 -7.92
CA ALA A 359 31.89 -21.52 -6.90
C ALA A 359 30.96 -20.70 -5.98
N SER A 360 31.26 -20.64 -4.71
CA SER A 360 30.56 -19.81 -3.73
C SER A 360 31.55 -19.06 -2.86
N GLY A 361 31.31 -17.74 -2.67
CA GLY A 361 32.09 -16.87 -1.78
C GLY A 361 31.27 -16.47 -0.56
N SER A 362 31.88 -16.54 0.62
CA SER A 362 31.19 -16.30 1.88
C SER A 362 31.90 -15.24 2.72
N PHE A 363 31.13 -14.64 3.62
CA PHE A 363 31.65 -13.75 4.66
C PHE A 363 32.54 -14.46 5.69
N ASP A 364 32.58 -15.82 5.65
CA ASP A 364 33.56 -16.61 6.44
C ASP A 364 35.00 -16.51 5.91
N GLY A 365 35.22 -15.73 4.82
CA GLY A 365 36.54 -15.52 4.22
C GLY A 365 36.99 -16.63 3.28
N THR A 366 36.12 -17.58 2.96
CA THR A 366 36.46 -18.70 2.07
C THR A 366 35.69 -18.66 0.75
N VAL A 367 36.31 -19.20 -0.30
CA VAL A 367 35.62 -19.58 -1.53
C VAL A 367 35.58 -21.12 -1.61
N ARG A 368 34.40 -21.67 -1.87
CA ARG A 368 34.23 -23.11 -2.03
C ARG A 368 33.85 -23.46 -3.47
N LEU A 369 34.41 -24.61 -3.91
CA LEU A 369 34.10 -25.19 -5.21
C LEU A 369 33.29 -26.47 -5.01
N TRP A 370 32.26 -26.62 -5.85
CA TRP A 370 31.31 -27.71 -5.78
C TRP A 370 31.11 -28.32 -7.17
N GLU A 371 30.91 -29.60 -7.22
CA GLU A 371 30.44 -30.28 -8.42
C GLU A 371 28.91 -30.12 -8.52
N ALA A 372 28.42 -29.64 -9.65
CA ALA A 372 26.99 -29.50 -9.91
C ALA A 372 26.56 -30.56 -10.97
N PRO A 373 25.35 -31.12 -10.89
CA PRO A 373 24.29 -30.86 -9.91
C PRO A 373 24.37 -31.66 -8.61
N SER A 374 25.40 -32.52 -8.42
CA SER A 374 25.50 -33.41 -7.26
C SER A 374 25.66 -32.70 -5.92
N GLY A 375 26.20 -31.47 -5.91
CA GLY A 375 26.49 -30.71 -4.71
C GLY A 375 27.70 -31.19 -3.93
N ARG A 376 28.52 -32.09 -4.50
CA ARG A 376 29.72 -32.61 -3.85
C ARG A 376 30.78 -31.51 -3.70
N PRO A 377 31.34 -31.28 -2.50
CA PRO A 377 32.44 -30.34 -2.33
C PRO A 377 33.70 -30.82 -3.02
N LEU A 378 34.38 -29.95 -3.74
CA LEU A 378 35.62 -30.22 -4.46
C LEU A 378 36.82 -29.60 -3.76
N ALA A 379 36.73 -28.34 -3.35
CA ALA A 379 37.80 -27.61 -2.71
C ALA A 379 37.32 -26.48 -1.84
N THR A 380 38.08 -26.09 -0.84
CA THR A 380 37.93 -24.85 -0.08
C THR A 380 39.19 -24.03 -0.28
N LEU A 381 39.03 -22.77 -0.72
CA LEU A 381 40.13 -21.86 -0.95
C LEU A 381 40.09 -20.83 0.18
N GLU A 382 41.16 -20.74 0.95
CA GLU A 382 41.38 -19.81 2.04
C GLU A 382 42.37 -18.72 1.60
N GLY A 383 42.23 -17.50 2.07
CA GLY A 383 43.20 -16.45 1.71
C GLY A 383 42.74 -15.01 1.96
N HIS A 384 41.52 -14.80 2.34
CA HIS A 384 41.04 -13.45 2.69
C HIS A 384 41.00 -13.27 4.21
N SER A 385 41.99 -12.57 4.77
CA SER A 385 41.99 -12.13 6.16
C SER A 385 41.34 -10.74 6.24
N GLY A 386 40.02 -10.68 6.47
CA GLY A 386 39.27 -9.45 6.74
C GLY A 386 38.17 -9.16 5.75
N GLY A 387 36.95 -9.01 6.26
CA GLY A 387 35.78 -8.61 5.47
C GLY A 387 35.90 -7.19 4.94
N SER A 388 36.45 -7.05 3.75
CA SER A 388 36.34 -5.83 2.95
C SER A 388 35.49 -6.16 1.73
N GLY A 389 34.22 -5.75 1.76
CA GLY A 389 33.34 -5.82 0.61
C GLY A 389 33.85 -4.95 -0.52
N ALA A 390 34.43 -5.57 -1.52
CA ALA A 390 34.54 -5.03 -2.87
C ALA A 390 34.84 -6.19 -3.81
N TRP A 391 33.80 -6.74 -4.39
CA TRP A 391 33.93 -7.54 -5.62
C TRP A 391 33.44 -6.66 -6.77
N GLN A 392 34.35 -6.23 -7.61
CA GLN A 392 34.07 -5.72 -8.95
C GLN A 392 33.88 -6.88 -9.91
#